data_5e9200055d658acbcd13eeb579cd00e4
#
_entry.id   5e9200055d658acbcd13eeb579cd00e4
#
_cell.length_a   1.000
_cell.length_b   1.000
_cell.length_c   1.000
_cell.angle_alpha   90.00
_cell.angle_beta   90.00
_cell.angle_gamma   90.00
#
_symmetry.space_group_name_H-M   'P 1'
#
loop_
_entity.id
_entity.type
_entity.pdbx_description
1 polymer ?
#
loop_
_entity_poly.entity_id
_entity_poly.type
_entity_poly.pdbx_seq_one_letter_code
_entity_poly.pdbx_strand_id
1 'polypeptide(L)'
;MRKALMVALAMFATTAWAVTTVKVPPGHAVATFAGGCFWCMEPPYDKLPGVSATISGYMGGRTVNPTYEDVSGGTTGHAEVVQVIYDPKKVSYERLLDVFWVNIDPTVKDRQFCDGGTQYRSAIFYHDEAQRKAAEASLAALRKSKPFKAPVVTPVQMAGPFYPAEAYHQDYYMKSPVRYRLYRTGCGRDARLKQLWGDKAP
;
A
#
# COMPACT_ATOMS: atom_id res chain seq x y z
N MET A 1 51.10 -9.01 -47.25
CA MET A 1 50.45 -9.73 -46.14
C MET A 1 49.56 -8.74 -45.39
N ARG A 2 48.25 -8.73 -45.68
CA ARG A 2 47.26 -7.88 -45.02
C ARG A 2 46.65 -8.62 -43.82
N LYS A 3 46.84 -8.11 -42.59
CA LYS A 3 46.22 -8.62 -41.39
C LYS A 3 44.80 -8.09 -41.29
N ALA A 4 43.81 -8.95 -41.41
CA ALA A 4 42.41 -8.60 -41.17
C ALA A 4 42.20 -8.52 -39.65
N LEU A 5 41.74 -7.36 -39.18
CA LEU A 5 41.34 -7.11 -37.78
C LEU A 5 39.86 -7.50 -37.64
N MET A 6 39.56 -8.62 -36.96
CA MET A 6 38.19 -8.95 -36.61
C MET A 6 37.78 -8.15 -35.37
N VAL A 7 36.81 -7.27 -35.55
CA VAL A 7 36.15 -6.58 -34.46
C VAL A 7 34.99 -7.45 -34.00
N ALA A 8 35.10 -8.02 -32.82
CA ALA A 8 34.00 -8.76 -32.17
C ALA A 8 32.99 -7.74 -31.59
N LEU A 9 31.81 -7.73 -32.19
CA LEU A 9 30.68 -6.90 -31.70
C LEU A 9 30.03 -7.65 -30.53
N ALA A 10 30.28 -7.22 -29.30
CA ALA A 10 29.61 -7.74 -28.11
C ALA A 10 28.18 -7.22 -28.09
N MET A 11 27.19 -8.10 -28.36
CA MET A 11 25.78 -7.80 -28.14
C MET A 11 25.49 -7.80 -26.63
N PHE A 12 25.32 -6.63 -26.05
CA PHE A 12 24.74 -6.50 -24.71
C PHE A 12 23.24 -6.80 -24.81
N ALA A 13 22.82 -7.96 -24.36
CA ALA A 13 21.41 -8.27 -24.16
C ALA A 13 20.88 -7.42 -22.98
N THR A 14 20.13 -6.38 -23.30
CA THR A 14 19.36 -5.64 -22.29
C THR A 14 18.20 -6.52 -21.83
N THR A 15 18.33 -7.14 -20.68
CA THR A 15 17.20 -7.80 -20.01
C THR A 15 16.20 -6.72 -19.60
N ALA A 16 15.17 -6.55 -20.41
CA ALA A 16 14.00 -5.76 -20.02
C ALA A 16 13.31 -6.48 -18.87
N TRP A 17 13.44 -5.97 -17.68
CA TRP A 17 12.66 -6.43 -16.52
C TRP A 17 11.20 -6.09 -16.80
N ALA A 18 10.40 -7.12 -17.02
CA ALA A 18 8.96 -6.95 -17.20
C ALA A 18 8.37 -6.42 -15.88
N VAL A 19 7.83 -5.21 -15.90
CA VAL A 19 6.96 -4.73 -14.82
C VAL A 19 5.82 -5.73 -14.73
N THR A 20 5.75 -6.47 -13.63
CA THR A 20 4.69 -7.46 -13.43
C THR A 20 3.38 -6.69 -13.24
N THR A 21 2.64 -6.49 -14.32
CA THR A 21 1.32 -5.87 -14.24
C THR A 21 0.38 -6.85 -13.54
N VAL A 22 -0.14 -6.43 -12.41
CA VAL A 22 -1.18 -7.18 -11.70
C VAL A 22 -2.39 -7.32 -12.62
N LYS A 23 -2.75 -8.56 -12.95
CA LYS A 23 -3.89 -8.83 -13.84
C LYS A 23 -5.20 -8.62 -13.07
N VAL A 24 -5.90 -7.54 -13.39
CA VAL A 24 -7.23 -7.27 -12.84
C VAL A 24 -8.27 -8.05 -13.64
N PRO A 25 -9.11 -8.91 -13.00
CA PRO A 25 -10.14 -9.66 -13.69
C PRO A 25 -11.19 -8.71 -14.33
N PRO A 26 -11.84 -9.12 -15.43
CA PRO A 26 -12.92 -8.33 -16.01
C PRO A 26 -14.02 -8.00 -14.98
N GLY A 27 -14.47 -6.76 -14.97
CA GLY A 27 -15.50 -6.29 -14.04
C GLY A 27 -15.03 -5.98 -12.63
N HIS A 28 -13.74 -6.15 -12.33
CA HIS A 28 -13.13 -5.74 -11.07
C HIS A 28 -12.48 -4.36 -11.20
N ALA A 29 -12.33 -3.71 -10.07
CA ALA A 29 -11.63 -2.44 -9.91
C ALA A 29 -10.43 -2.59 -8.97
N VAL A 30 -9.58 -1.58 -8.95
CA VAL A 30 -8.38 -1.50 -8.12
C VAL A 30 -8.48 -0.32 -7.19
N ALA A 31 -8.12 -0.51 -5.92
CA ALA A 31 -7.89 0.56 -4.95
C ALA A 31 -6.49 0.39 -4.35
N THR A 32 -5.82 1.50 -3.98
CA THR A 32 -4.47 1.42 -3.39
C THR A 32 -4.35 2.31 -2.17
N PHE A 33 -3.88 1.72 -1.06
CA PHE A 33 -3.80 2.35 0.24
C PHE A 33 -2.42 2.16 0.88
N ALA A 34 -1.86 3.24 1.41
CA ALA A 34 -0.69 3.22 2.28
C ALA A 34 -1.14 3.41 3.73
N GLY A 35 -0.81 2.47 4.61
CA GLY A 35 -1.25 2.50 6.01
C GLY A 35 -0.16 2.02 7.00
N GLY A 36 1.10 2.31 6.70
CA GLY A 36 2.26 1.74 7.39
C GLY A 36 2.59 0.36 6.86
N CYS A 37 3.11 -0.52 7.71
CA CYS A 37 3.50 -1.86 7.31
C CYS A 37 2.36 -2.59 6.58
N PHE A 38 2.60 -2.99 5.34
CA PHE A 38 1.62 -3.66 4.48
C PHE A 38 1.16 -5.02 5.04
N TRP A 39 1.99 -5.74 5.82
CA TRP A 39 1.56 -6.98 6.49
C TRP A 39 0.33 -6.77 7.38
N CYS A 40 0.17 -5.55 7.94
CA CYS A 40 -0.95 -5.21 8.79
C CYS A 40 -2.15 -4.67 8.02
N MET A 41 -1.94 -4.25 6.77
CA MET A 41 -2.99 -3.69 5.91
C MET A 41 -3.66 -4.73 5.01
N GLU A 42 -3.03 -5.87 4.71
CA GLU A 42 -3.66 -6.96 3.95
C GLU A 42 -4.88 -7.57 4.67
N PRO A 43 -4.76 -8.06 5.94
CA PRO A 43 -5.83 -8.83 6.59
C PRO A 43 -7.20 -8.14 6.69
N PRO A 44 -7.29 -6.81 6.92
CA PRO A 44 -8.57 -6.11 6.92
C PRO A 44 -9.32 -6.16 5.58
N TYR A 45 -8.58 -6.16 4.47
CA TYR A 45 -9.18 -6.22 3.14
C TYR A 45 -9.44 -7.65 2.68
N ASP A 46 -8.55 -8.60 2.95
CA ASP A 46 -8.72 -10.01 2.57
C ASP A 46 -9.99 -10.63 3.16
N LYS A 47 -10.39 -10.18 4.36
CA LYS A 47 -11.59 -10.64 5.04
C LYS A 47 -12.86 -9.97 4.56
N LEU A 48 -12.77 -8.97 3.67
CA LEU A 48 -13.92 -8.19 3.23
C LEU A 48 -14.59 -8.88 2.04
N PRO A 49 -15.87 -9.29 2.16
CA PRO A 49 -16.60 -9.89 1.04
C PRO A 49 -16.62 -8.94 -0.17
N GLY A 50 -16.27 -9.46 -1.33
CA GLY A 50 -16.16 -8.68 -2.57
C GLY A 50 -14.72 -8.27 -2.92
N VAL A 51 -13.77 -8.40 -2.02
CA VAL A 51 -12.34 -8.35 -2.32
C VAL A 51 -11.90 -9.68 -2.89
N SER A 52 -11.22 -9.65 -4.03
CA SER A 52 -10.74 -10.83 -4.75
C SER A 52 -9.27 -11.12 -4.52
N ALA A 53 -8.48 -10.09 -4.24
CA ALA A 53 -7.06 -10.20 -3.89
C ALA A 53 -6.56 -8.92 -3.26
N THR A 54 -5.54 -9.05 -2.43
CA THR A 54 -4.67 -7.95 -1.99
C THR A 54 -3.26 -8.23 -2.45
N ILE A 55 -2.51 -7.17 -2.74
CA ILE A 55 -1.12 -7.28 -3.17
C ILE A 55 -0.32 -6.22 -2.45
N SER A 56 0.59 -6.64 -1.60
CA SER A 56 1.57 -5.78 -0.97
C SER A 56 2.57 -5.27 -2.00
N GLY A 57 2.96 -4.00 -1.90
CA GLY A 57 3.88 -3.40 -2.86
C GLY A 57 4.30 -1.98 -2.49
N TYR A 58 4.83 -1.28 -3.48
CA TYR A 58 5.43 0.05 -3.33
C TYR A 58 4.83 1.01 -4.35
N MET A 59 4.50 2.24 -3.91
CA MET A 59 3.96 3.29 -4.78
C MET A 59 4.31 4.70 -4.27
N GLY A 60 4.27 5.67 -5.17
CA GLY A 60 4.38 7.09 -4.83
C GLY A 60 5.82 7.61 -4.71
N GLY A 61 6.81 6.80 -5.02
CA GLY A 61 8.23 7.16 -5.08
C GLY A 61 8.75 7.39 -6.50
N ARG A 62 10.08 7.48 -6.62
CA ARG A 62 10.77 7.78 -7.90
C ARG A 62 11.66 6.63 -8.38
N THR A 63 12.08 5.75 -7.51
CA THR A 63 12.94 4.62 -7.87
C THR A 63 12.14 3.62 -8.71
N VAL A 64 12.70 3.25 -9.86
CA VAL A 64 12.10 2.24 -10.75
C VAL A 64 12.51 0.86 -10.28
N ASN A 65 11.55 -0.08 -10.18
CA ASN A 65 11.74 -1.45 -9.70
C ASN A 65 12.52 -1.51 -8.36
N PRO A 66 12.04 -0.82 -7.30
CA PRO A 66 12.72 -0.83 -6.02
C PRO A 66 12.64 -2.21 -5.38
N THR A 67 13.67 -2.58 -4.62
CA THR A 67 13.65 -3.74 -3.73
C THR A 67 13.11 -3.34 -2.35
N TYR A 68 12.78 -4.32 -1.52
CA TYR A 68 12.41 -4.08 -0.12
C TYR A 68 13.49 -3.30 0.64
N GLU A 69 14.76 -3.68 0.45
CA GLU A 69 15.90 -3.03 1.08
C GLU A 69 15.97 -1.54 0.69
N ASP A 70 15.75 -1.22 -0.59
CA ASP A 70 15.74 0.17 -1.07
C ASP A 70 14.63 0.97 -0.40
N VAL A 71 13.41 0.42 -0.34
CA VAL A 71 12.26 1.11 0.24
C VAL A 71 12.39 1.23 1.75
N SER A 72 12.79 0.16 2.45
CA SER A 72 12.98 0.16 3.90
C SER A 72 14.10 1.11 4.34
N GLY A 73 15.09 1.33 3.47
CA GLY A 73 16.13 2.35 3.63
C GLY A 73 15.62 3.80 3.55
N GLY A 74 14.38 4.03 3.10
CA GLY A 74 13.71 5.33 3.13
C GLY A 74 14.11 6.32 2.06
N THR A 75 14.94 5.93 1.07
CA THR A 75 15.53 6.84 0.07
C THR A 75 14.76 6.87 -1.25
N THR A 76 13.87 5.90 -1.51
CA THR A 76 13.16 5.75 -2.79
C THR A 76 12.00 6.71 -2.97
N GLY A 77 11.46 7.25 -1.86
CA GLY A 77 10.23 8.03 -1.83
C GLY A 77 8.95 7.19 -1.94
N HIS A 78 9.06 5.87 -2.15
CA HIS A 78 7.90 4.99 -2.12
C HIS A 78 7.32 4.83 -0.73
N ALA A 79 6.00 4.61 -0.67
CA ALA A 79 5.35 4.08 0.51
C ALA A 79 5.11 2.58 0.33
N GLU A 80 5.12 1.84 1.44
CA GLU A 80 4.49 0.52 1.50
C GLU A 80 2.99 0.69 1.30
N VAL A 81 2.43 -0.06 0.36
CA VAL A 81 1.01 0.00 0.00
C VAL A 81 0.41 -1.38 -0.11
N VAL A 82 -0.90 -1.44 0.04
CA VAL A 82 -1.70 -2.60 -0.36
C VAL A 82 -2.57 -2.17 -1.54
N GLN A 83 -2.44 -2.89 -2.65
CA GLN A 83 -3.34 -2.79 -3.79
C GLN A 83 -4.46 -3.82 -3.61
N VAL A 84 -5.72 -3.35 -3.60
CA VAL A 84 -6.92 -4.14 -3.38
C VAL A 84 -7.65 -4.32 -4.69
N ILE A 85 -7.83 -5.56 -5.14
CA ILE A 85 -8.64 -5.91 -6.30
C ILE A 85 -10.02 -6.32 -5.80
N TYR A 86 -11.07 -5.65 -6.23
CA TYR A 86 -12.41 -5.86 -5.70
C TYR A 86 -13.50 -5.85 -6.79
N ASP A 87 -14.60 -6.54 -6.53
CA ASP A 87 -15.81 -6.51 -7.34
C ASP A 87 -16.69 -5.34 -6.88
N PRO A 88 -16.82 -4.24 -7.66
CA PRO A 88 -17.59 -3.07 -7.27
C PRO A 88 -19.11 -3.32 -7.13
N LYS A 89 -19.60 -4.47 -7.62
CA LYS A 89 -20.99 -4.90 -7.42
C LYS A 89 -21.22 -5.54 -6.03
N LYS A 90 -20.14 -5.96 -5.34
CA LYS A 90 -20.20 -6.62 -4.03
C LYS A 90 -19.72 -5.74 -2.89
N VAL A 91 -18.72 -4.90 -3.13
CA VAL A 91 -18.16 -3.96 -2.17
C VAL A 91 -17.86 -2.63 -2.87
N SER A 92 -18.28 -1.52 -2.29
CA SER A 92 -18.01 -0.20 -2.85
C SER A 92 -16.62 0.32 -2.47
N TYR A 93 -16.12 1.29 -3.23
CA TYR A 93 -14.86 1.97 -2.90
C TYR A 93 -14.94 2.73 -1.56
N GLU A 94 -16.11 3.32 -1.25
CA GLU A 94 -16.38 3.98 0.03
C GLU A 94 -16.24 3.01 1.20
N ARG A 95 -16.70 1.75 1.04
CA ARG A 95 -16.51 0.73 2.07
C ARG A 95 -15.04 0.39 2.28
N LEU A 96 -14.22 0.38 1.21
CA LEU A 96 -12.77 0.21 1.34
C LEU A 96 -12.12 1.39 2.08
N LEU A 97 -12.61 2.62 1.84
CA LEU A 97 -12.16 3.82 2.58
C LEU A 97 -12.52 3.74 4.07
N ASP A 98 -13.71 3.24 4.42
CA ASP A 98 -14.09 3.04 5.83
C ASP A 98 -13.13 2.06 6.52
N VAL A 99 -12.80 0.95 5.84
CA VAL A 99 -11.82 -0.03 6.34
C VAL A 99 -10.45 0.62 6.49
N PHE A 100 -10.02 1.43 5.52
CA PHE A 100 -8.75 2.15 5.57
C PHE A 100 -8.63 3.01 6.82
N TRP A 101 -9.61 3.90 7.05
CA TRP A 101 -9.52 4.88 8.13
C TRP A 101 -9.39 4.24 9.51
N VAL A 102 -10.17 3.21 9.81
CA VAL A 102 -10.16 2.57 11.13
C VAL A 102 -8.93 1.67 11.36
N ASN A 103 -8.14 1.41 10.33
CA ASN A 103 -6.92 0.62 10.39
C ASN A 103 -5.63 1.45 10.43
N ILE A 104 -5.70 2.78 10.46
CA ILE A 104 -4.53 3.66 10.53
C ILE A 104 -4.62 4.67 11.68
N ASP A 105 -3.48 5.25 12.02
CA ASP A 105 -3.42 6.52 12.73
C ASP A 105 -3.31 7.66 11.71
N PRO A 106 -4.40 8.36 11.40
CA PRO A 106 -4.39 9.43 10.40
C PRO A 106 -3.78 10.74 10.90
N THR A 107 -3.33 10.79 12.16
CA THR A 107 -2.84 12.00 12.82
C THR A 107 -1.33 12.16 12.79
N VAL A 108 -0.62 11.13 12.33
CA VAL A 108 0.85 11.11 12.30
C VAL A 108 1.38 11.20 10.87
N LYS A 109 2.49 11.92 10.70
CA LYS A 109 3.15 12.10 9.41
C LYS A 109 4.40 11.23 9.34
N ASP A 110 4.67 10.66 8.15
CA ASP A 110 5.87 9.89 7.84
C ASP A 110 6.16 8.75 8.85
N ARG A 111 5.10 8.14 9.36
CA ARG A 111 5.15 6.98 10.25
C ARG A 111 3.79 6.34 10.42
N GLN A 112 3.77 5.10 10.93
CA GLN A 112 2.58 4.46 11.51
C GLN A 112 3.03 3.57 12.68
N PHE A 113 2.43 3.77 13.84
CA PHE A 113 2.69 3.02 15.07
C PHE A 113 4.19 3.01 15.43
N CYS A 114 4.85 1.84 15.43
CA CYS A 114 6.28 1.72 15.71
C CYS A 114 7.17 2.04 14.51
N ASP A 115 6.61 2.00 13.28
CA ASP A 115 7.38 2.15 12.06
C ASP A 115 7.56 3.63 11.73
N GLY A 116 8.80 4.10 11.72
CA GLY A 116 9.19 5.47 11.37
C GLY A 116 9.79 5.55 9.98
N GLY A 117 9.46 6.61 9.24
CA GLY A 117 9.97 6.89 7.90
C GLY A 117 8.87 7.14 6.88
N THR A 118 9.21 7.85 5.78
CA THR A 118 8.28 8.21 4.72
C THR A 118 7.67 7.00 4.03
N GLN A 119 8.36 5.86 4.04
CA GLN A 119 7.88 4.57 3.50
C GLN A 119 6.69 4.01 4.31
N TYR A 120 6.50 4.44 5.55
CA TYR A 120 5.38 4.03 6.40
C TYR A 120 4.30 5.11 6.56
N ARG A 121 4.32 6.15 5.71
CA ARG A 121 3.27 7.18 5.71
C ARG A 121 1.90 6.62 5.36
N SER A 122 0.83 7.25 5.86
CA SER A 122 -0.52 6.99 5.37
C SER A 122 -0.78 7.80 4.09
N ALA A 123 -1.47 7.20 3.12
CA ALA A 123 -1.96 7.87 1.91
C ALA A 123 -3.07 7.07 1.23
N ILE A 124 -3.95 7.75 0.50
CA ILE A 124 -4.91 7.16 -0.43
C ILE A 124 -4.45 7.50 -1.83
N PHE A 125 -4.22 6.46 -2.67
CA PHE A 125 -3.83 6.60 -4.07
C PHE A 125 -5.04 6.32 -4.97
N TYR A 126 -5.62 7.37 -5.56
CA TYR A 126 -6.77 7.21 -6.45
C TYR A 126 -6.33 6.88 -7.88
N HIS A 127 -7.08 6.00 -8.54
CA HIS A 127 -6.79 5.54 -9.92
C HIS A 127 -7.61 6.28 -10.98
N ASP A 128 -8.72 6.90 -10.57
CA ASP A 128 -9.60 7.65 -11.47
C ASP A 128 -10.29 8.80 -10.73
N GLU A 129 -11.04 9.60 -11.47
CA GLU A 129 -11.74 10.77 -10.95
C GLU A 129 -12.89 10.43 -9.99
N ALA A 130 -13.54 9.25 -10.16
CA ALA A 130 -14.59 8.80 -9.25
C ALA A 130 -13.99 8.46 -7.88
N GLN A 131 -12.86 7.74 -7.87
CA GLN A 131 -12.11 7.43 -6.64
C GLN A 131 -11.59 8.71 -5.98
N ARG A 132 -11.07 9.68 -6.75
CA ARG A 132 -10.61 10.96 -6.21
C ARG A 132 -11.74 11.65 -5.44
N LYS A 133 -12.91 11.82 -6.07
CA LYS A 133 -14.07 12.46 -5.45
C LYS A 133 -14.55 11.73 -4.20
N ALA A 134 -14.63 10.41 -4.25
CA ALA A 134 -15.03 9.59 -3.10
C ALA A 134 -14.03 9.69 -1.94
N ALA A 135 -12.71 9.62 -2.23
CA ALA A 135 -11.66 9.74 -1.22
C ALA A 135 -11.64 11.14 -0.57
N GLU A 136 -11.77 12.20 -1.36
CA GLU A 136 -11.85 13.59 -0.84
C GLU A 136 -13.10 13.81 0.00
N ALA A 137 -14.25 13.28 -0.42
CA ALA A 137 -15.50 13.34 0.33
C ALA A 137 -15.39 12.58 1.67
N SER A 138 -14.81 11.37 1.64
CA SER A 138 -14.55 10.57 2.83
C SER A 138 -13.61 11.28 3.82
N LEU A 139 -12.52 11.87 3.32
CA LEU A 139 -11.59 12.67 4.13
C LEU A 139 -12.29 13.89 4.75
N ALA A 140 -13.12 14.59 3.97
CA ALA A 140 -13.88 15.75 4.46
C ALA A 140 -14.89 15.35 5.55
N ALA A 141 -15.58 14.21 5.37
CA ALA A 141 -16.50 13.65 6.35
C ALA A 141 -15.75 13.25 7.64
N LEU A 142 -14.62 12.57 7.50
CA LEU A 142 -13.78 12.19 8.64
C LEU A 142 -13.32 13.41 9.44
N ARG A 143 -12.83 14.46 8.78
CA ARG A 143 -12.40 15.71 9.45
C ARG A 143 -13.50 16.35 10.30
N LYS A 144 -14.77 16.19 9.92
CA LYS A 144 -15.94 16.71 10.66
C LYS A 144 -16.35 15.81 11.81
N SER A 145 -16.25 14.48 11.66
CA SER A 145 -16.84 13.48 12.57
C SER A 145 -15.82 12.65 13.37
N LYS A 146 -14.52 12.91 13.20
CA LYS A 146 -13.45 12.16 13.85
C LYS A 146 -13.57 12.20 15.38
N PRO A 147 -13.36 11.09 16.10
CA PRO A 147 -13.51 11.02 17.56
C PRO A 147 -12.27 11.55 18.31
N PHE A 148 -11.26 12.04 17.63
CA PHE A 148 -10.01 12.58 18.19
C PHE A 148 -9.79 14.04 17.78
N LYS A 149 -9.02 14.80 18.61
CA LYS A 149 -8.78 16.23 18.40
C LYS A 149 -7.74 16.54 17.31
N ALA A 150 -6.71 15.70 17.21
CA ALA A 150 -5.57 15.93 16.32
C ALA A 150 -6.00 16.08 14.83
N PRO A 151 -5.29 16.84 14.01
CA PRO A 151 -5.61 17.01 12.61
C PRO A 151 -5.38 15.70 11.83
N VAL A 152 -6.16 15.50 10.76
CA VAL A 152 -5.93 14.40 9.81
C VAL A 152 -4.92 14.87 8.77
N VAL A 153 -3.77 14.17 8.69
CA VAL A 153 -2.64 14.52 7.82
C VAL A 153 -2.48 13.59 6.61
N THR A 154 -3.29 12.54 6.51
CA THR A 154 -3.29 11.59 5.41
C THR A 154 -3.65 12.29 4.09
N PRO A 155 -2.78 12.26 3.06
CA PRO A 155 -3.07 12.83 1.75
C PRO A 155 -3.91 11.92 0.88
N VAL A 156 -4.66 12.53 -0.06
CA VAL A 156 -5.27 11.88 -1.22
C VAL A 156 -4.47 12.31 -2.44
N GLN A 157 -3.91 11.38 -3.20
CA GLN A 157 -3.02 11.67 -4.32
C GLN A 157 -3.22 10.69 -5.46
N MET A 158 -2.85 11.09 -6.68
CA MET A 158 -2.97 10.24 -7.86
C MET A 158 -2.05 9.02 -7.75
N ALA A 159 -2.56 7.85 -8.14
CA ALA A 159 -1.76 6.64 -8.24
C ALA A 159 -0.69 6.78 -9.33
N GLY A 160 0.52 6.36 -9.01
CA GLY A 160 1.62 6.22 -9.94
C GLY A 160 1.92 4.75 -10.25
N PRO A 161 3.11 4.45 -10.77
CA PRO A 161 3.56 3.07 -10.97
C PRO A 161 3.50 2.28 -9.65
N PHE A 162 2.94 1.07 -9.74
CA PHE A 162 2.90 0.10 -8.65
C PHE A 162 3.96 -0.97 -8.87
N TYR A 163 4.73 -1.26 -7.84
CA TYR A 163 5.74 -2.30 -7.83
C TYR A 163 5.36 -3.34 -6.77
N PRO A 164 4.98 -4.58 -7.18
CA PRO A 164 4.68 -5.63 -6.21
C PRO A 164 5.88 -5.91 -5.32
N ALA A 165 5.63 -6.05 -4.02
CA ALA A 165 6.65 -6.51 -3.09
C ALA A 165 6.96 -7.98 -3.33
N GLU A 166 8.09 -8.43 -2.84
CA GLU A 166 8.62 -9.78 -3.00
C GLU A 166 7.64 -10.83 -2.46
N ALA A 167 7.68 -12.03 -3.02
CA ALA A 167 6.71 -13.10 -2.74
C ALA A 167 6.61 -13.48 -1.26
N TYR A 168 7.69 -13.30 -0.49
CA TYR A 168 7.67 -13.59 0.94
C TYR A 168 6.90 -12.56 1.78
N HIS A 169 6.62 -11.37 1.23
CA HIS A 169 5.80 -10.34 1.87
C HIS A 169 4.29 -10.54 1.64
N GLN A 170 3.91 -11.17 0.54
CA GLN A 170 2.51 -11.42 0.21
C GLN A 170 1.90 -12.40 1.22
N ASP A 171 0.71 -12.12 1.74
CA ASP A 171 0.01 -12.95 2.73
C ASP A 171 0.85 -13.28 3.98
N TYR A 172 1.70 -12.35 4.40
CA TYR A 172 2.65 -12.61 5.48
C TYR A 172 1.97 -13.06 6.78
N TYR A 173 0.81 -12.53 7.08
CA TYR A 173 0.01 -12.89 8.26
C TYR A 173 -0.45 -14.35 8.25
N MET A 174 -0.60 -14.97 7.07
CA MET A 174 -0.92 -16.39 6.90
C MET A 174 0.34 -17.25 6.86
N LYS A 175 1.40 -16.80 6.16
CA LYS A 175 2.67 -17.55 6.02
C LYS A 175 3.50 -17.57 7.29
N SER A 176 3.43 -16.52 8.10
CA SER A 176 4.22 -16.34 9.31
C SER A 176 3.39 -15.83 10.49
N PRO A 177 2.30 -16.54 10.90
CA PRO A 177 1.29 -16.01 11.82
C PRO A 177 1.84 -15.67 13.21
N VAL A 178 2.83 -16.39 13.70
CA VAL A 178 3.46 -16.13 15.00
C VAL A 178 4.26 -14.83 14.95
N ARG A 179 5.15 -14.69 13.94
CA ARG A 179 5.96 -13.47 13.75
C ARG A 179 5.08 -12.24 13.50
N TYR A 180 4.04 -12.38 12.68
CA TYR A 180 3.08 -11.33 12.42
C TYR A 180 2.40 -10.85 13.71
N ARG A 181 1.90 -11.77 14.55
CA ARG A 181 1.25 -11.40 15.82
C ARG A 181 2.21 -10.71 16.78
N LEU A 182 3.44 -11.23 16.93
CA LEU A 182 4.46 -10.62 17.78
C LEU A 182 4.79 -9.21 17.31
N TYR A 183 5.00 -9.02 16.00
CA TYR A 183 5.25 -7.71 15.41
C TYR A 183 4.06 -6.75 15.64
N ARG A 184 2.83 -7.12 15.26
CA ARG A 184 1.64 -6.29 15.37
C ARG A 184 1.39 -5.86 16.82
N THR A 185 1.51 -6.80 17.78
CA THR A 185 1.33 -6.53 19.21
C THR A 185 2.47 -5.67 19.74
N GLY A 186 3.73 -6.00 19.43
CA GLY A 186 4.91 -5.23 19.86
C GLY A 186 4.92 -3.79 19.35
N CYS A 187 4.39 -3.55 18.15
CA CYS A 187 4.19 -2.21 17.61
C CYS A 187 3.07 -1.42 18.29
N GLY A 188 2.26 -2.04 19.14
CA GLY A 188 1.15 -1.37 19.81
C GLY A 188 0.02 -0.91 18.87
N ARG A 189 -0.07 -1.50 17.65
CA ARG A 189 -1.02 -1.05 16.64
C ARG A 189 -2.46 -1.11 17.15
N ASP A 190 -2.88 -2.25 17.67
CA ASP A 190 -4.27 -2.45 18.11
C ASP A 190 -4.64 -1.55 19.29
N ALA A 191 -3.72 -1.35 20.24
CA ALA A 191 -3.92 -0.43 21.37
C ALA A 191 -4.10 1.02 20.89
N ARG A 192 -3.28 1.46 19.92
CA ARG A 192 -3.40 2.80 19.35
C ARG A 192 -4.67 2.97 18.53
N LEU A 193 -5.06 1.99 17.73
CA LEU A 193 -6.33 2.01 17.00
C LEU A 193 -7.53 2.10 17.96
N LYS A 194 -7.54 1.30 19.02
CA LYS A 194 -8.59 1.38 20.05
C LYS A 194 -8.65 2.76 20.72
N GLN A 195 -7.51 3.37 21.00
CA GLN A 195 -7.43 4.72 21.57
C GLN A 195 -8.04 5.77 20.63
N LEU A 196 -7.78 5.65 19.31
CA LEU A 196 -8.25 6.61 18.31
C LEU A 196 -9.72 6.41 17.94
N TRP A 197 -10.13 5.16 17.71
CA TRP A 197 -11.38 4.81 17.06
C TRP A 197 -12.44 4.25 18.03
N GLY A 198 -12.04 3.92 19.27
CA GLY A 198 -12.95 3.34 20.25
C GLY A 198 -13.55 2.03 19.76
N ASP A 199 -14.88 1.93 19.76
CA ASP A 199 -15.60 0.71 19.32
C ASP A 199 -15.62 0.52 17.79
N LYS A 200 -15.14 1.50 17.03
CA LYS A 200 -14.95 1.36 15.57
C LYS A 200 -13.59 0.74 15.21
N ALA A 201 -12.68 0.56 16.18
CA ALA A 201 -11.42 -0.14 15.94
C ALA A 201 -11.66 -1.59 15.50
N PRO A 202 -10.83 -2.14 14.55
CA PRO A 202 -11.00 -3.49 14.03
C PRO A 202 -10.76 -4.58 15.07
#